data_bb2f53f60239ac2222248f0cf6b659af
#
_entry.id   bb2f53f60239ac2222248f0cf6b659af
#
_cell.length_a   1.000
_cell.length_b   1.000
_cell.length_c   1.000
_cell.angle_alpha   90.00
_cell.angle_beta   90.00
_cell.angle_gamma   90.00
#
_symmetry.space_group_name_H-M   'P 1'
#
loop_
_entity.id
_entity.type
_entity.pdbx_description
1 polymer ?
#
loop_
_entity_poly.entity_id
_entity_poly.type
_entity_poly.pdbx_seq_one_letter_code
_entity_poly.pdbx_strand_id
1 'polypeptide(L)'
;TCALSLNTNRPNIRSLADFTPGDKIALPGIKTSLAAVVLQMLVAKQFGQANYAKLDPMTVGLPHPEAFTALMSGKTEIAAHFASPPYSSRELEDPRIHRVIAASEVLGNATLDVTFAPRQFVNNNPKIMAAFLAAQDEANKMIVSDPVKAAGIFNRVSPTGSTDEAVVAMLKEPDTRFDTTPHGLMEYANFMGAVGTIRNKPAKWQDLFMPELHERPGS
;
A
#
# COMPACT_ATOMS: atom_id res chain seq x y z
N THR A 1 -2.86 2.52 -7.37
CA THR A 1 -2.74 2.97 -5.95
C THR A 1 -3.91 2.44 -5.14
N CYS A 2 -3.81 2.41 -3.82
CA CYS A 2 -4.93 2.09 -2.94
C CYS A 2 -4.82 2.87 -1.62
N ALA A 3 -5.91 2.90 -0.85
CA ALA A 3 -6.02 3.61 0.42
C ALA A 3 -5.28 2.89 1.57
N LEU A 4 -3.95 2.88 1.52
CA LEU A 4 -3.10 2.35 2.60
C LEU A 4 -3.14 3.31 3.79
N SER A 5 -3.50 2.83 4.98
CA SER A 5 -3.62 3.66 6.19
C SER A 5 -3.20 2.96 7.47
N LEU A 6 -2.74 3.74 8.44
CA LEU A 6 -2.52 3.31 9.82
C LEU A 6 -3.81 3.54 10.60
N ASN A 7 -4.45 2.47 11.02
CA ASN A 7 -5.67 2.48 11.81
C ASN A 7 -5.38 2.00 13.24
N THR A 8 -6.12 2.52 14.23
CA THR A 8 -5.91 2.19 15.64
C THR A 8 -7.24 1.97 16.39
N ASN A 9 -7.20 1.09 17.38
CA ASN A 9 -8.28 0.88 18.35
C ASN A 9 -8.05 1.65 19.67
N ARG A 10 -7.03 2.50 19.73
CA ARG A 10 -6.69 3.29 20.92
C ARG A 10 -7.23 4.72 20.77
N PRO A 11 -8.22 5.15 21.56
CA PRO A 11 -8.85 6.47 21.40
C PRO A 11 -7.90 7.65 21.64
N ASN A 12 -6.82 7.43 22.37
CA ASN A 12 -5.79 8.44 22.68
C ASN A 12 -4.71 8.56 21.61
N ILE A 13 -4.61 7.65 20.63
CA ILE A 13 -3.64 7.73 19.54
C ILE A 13 -4.28 8.47 18.37
N ARG A 14 -3.91 9.74 18.17
CA ARG A 14 -4.43 10.62 17.10
C ARG A 14 -3.38 10.99 16.07
N SER A 15 -2.11 10.75 16.39
CA SER A 15 -0.95 11.05 15.54
C SER A 15 0.17 10.04 15.80
N LEU A 16 1.22 10.06 14.96
CA LEU A 16 2.40 9.22 15.17
C LEU A 16 3.17 9.58 16.46
N ALA A 17 2.95 10.78 17.03
CA ALA A 17 3.60 11.19 18.26
C ALA A 17 3.01 10.55 19.52
N ASP A 18 1.77 10.05 19.43
CA ASP A 18 1.05 9.52 20.58
C ASP A 18 1.38 8.07 20.90
N PHE A 19 2.11 7.38 20.01
CA PHE A 19 2.55 6.01 20.23
C PHE A 19 3.59 5.93 21.35
N THR A 20 3.39 4.98 22.26
CA THR A 20 4.31 4.65 23.36
C THR A 20 4.93 3.28 23.15
N PRO A 21 6.03 2.93 23.83
CA PRO A 21 6.69 1.62 23.68
C PRO A 21 5.80 0.40 23.91
N GLY A 22 4.68 0.57 24.63
CA GLY A 22 3.69 -0.49 24.86
C GLY A 22 2.71 -0.70 23.71
N ASP A 23 2.63 0.24 22.77
CA ASP A 23 1.73 0.16 21.64
C ASP A 23 2.44 -0.54 20.45
N LYS A 24 1.86 -1.66 20.00
CA LYS A 24 2.42 -2.40 18.86
C LYS A 24 1.67 -2.05 17.57
N ILE A 25 2.45 -1.83 16.51
CA ILE A 25 1.99 -1.53 15.16
C ILE A 25 2.19 -2.79 14.30
N ALA A 26 1.11 -3.44 13.92
CA ALA A 26 1.16 -4.58 13.04
C ALA A 26 1.35 -4.14 11.58
N LEU A 27 2.22 -4.86 10.85
CA LEU A 27 2.44 -4.71 9.42
C LEU A 27 3.01 -6.02 8.83
N PRO A 28 2.85 -6.29 7.51
CA PRO A 28 3.17 -7.60 6.93
C PRO A 28 4.63 -8.03 7.05
N GLY A 29 5.54 -7.09 7.12
CA GLY A 29 6.97 -7.37 7.25
C GLY A 29 7.73 -6.19 7.82
N ILE A 30 8.46 -6.44 8.91
CA ILE A 30 9.25 -5.42 9.60
C ILE A 30 10.35 -4.91 8.66
N LYS A 31 10.46 -3.57 8.52
CA LYS A 31 11.49 -2.85 7.74
C LYS A 31 11.47 -3.09 6.23
N THR A 32 10.84 -4.13 5.73
CA THR A 32 10.95 -4.56 4.32
C THR A 32 9.65 -4.48 3.54
N SER A 33 8.50 -4.50 4.21
CA SER A 33 7.22 -4.35 3.53
C SER A 33 6.99 -2.91 3.08
N LEU A 34 6.13 -2.72 2.08
CA LEU A 34 5.68 -1.40 1.65
C LEU A 34 5.16 -0.58 2.84
N ALA A 35 4.31 -1.19 3.69
CA ALA A 35 3.76 -0.55 4.88
C ALA A 35 4.86 -0.06 5.83
N ALA A 36 5.95 -0.84 6.01
CA ALA A 36 7.08 -0.44 6.84
C ALA A 36 7.84 0.76 6.25
N VAL A 37 8.12 0.74 4.95
CA VAL A 37 8.80 1.85 4.27
C VAL A 37 7.95 3.12 4.33
N VAL A 38 6.65 3.01 4.07
CA VAL A 38 5.73 4.16 4.14
C VAL A 38 5.62 4.70 5.56
N LEU A 39 5.55 3.83 6.57
CA LEU A 39 5.57 4.27 7.97
C LEU A 39 6.84 5.08 8.28
N GLN A 40 8.01 4.60 7.84
CA GLN A 40 9.26 5.33 8.00
C GLN A 40 9.27 6.67 7.27
N MET A 41 8.68 6.76 6.07
CA MET A 41 8.53 8.02 5.33
C MET A 41 7.63 9.02 6.08
N LEU A 42 6.50 8.55 6.64
CA LEU A 42 5.60 9.36 7.46
C LEU A 42 6.28 9.85 8.74
N VAL A 43 7.05 8.96 9.41
CA VAL A 43 7.85 9.30 10.58
C VAL A 43 8.92 10.34 10.24
N ALA A 44 9.62 10.17 9.12
CA ALA A 44 10.62 11.14 8.65
C ALA A 44 9.99 12.51 8.35
N LYS A 45 8.81 12.53 7.74
CA LYS A 45 8.05 13.78 7.49
C LYS A 45 7.70 14.49 8.78
N GLN A 46 7.24 13.77 9.79
CA GLN A 46 6.77 14.37 11.06
C GLN A 46 7.91 14.74 12.02
N PHE A 47 8.95 13.89 12.11
CA PHE A 47 10.01 14.04 13.13
C PHE A 47 11.38 14.39 12.55
N GLY A 48 11.48 14.56 11.24
CA GLY A 48 12.74 14.80 10.53
C GLY A 48 13.42 13.50 10.07
N GLN A 49 14.18 13.62 8.97
CA GLN A 49 14.84 12.49 8.30
C GLN A 49 15.72 11.63 9.24
N ALA A 50 16.43 12.24 10.18
CA ALA A 50 17.29 11.52 11.12
C ALA A 50 16.52 10.58 12.08
N ASN A 51 15.21 10.80 12.23
CA ASN A 51 14.34 10.06 13.14
C ASN A 51 13.41 9.06 12.39
N TYR A 52 13.66 8.78 11.12
CA TYR A 52 12.79 7.94 10.29
C TYR A 52 12.43 6.58 10.92
N ALA A 53 13.33 5.98 11.68
CA ALA A 53 13.17 4.68 12.32
C ALA A 53 12.59 4.75 13.76
N LYS A 54 12.10 5.93 14.22
CA LYS A 54 11.66 6.13 15.61
C LYS A 54 10.58 5.14 16.05
N LEU A 55 9.68 4.73 15.16
CA LEU A 55 8.61 3.78 15.46
C LEU A 55 8.97 2.31 15.14
N ASP A 56 10.11 2.03 14.51
CA ASP A 56 10.53 0.65 14.18
C ASP A 56 10.50 -0.31 15.38
N PRO A 57 10.95 0.07 16.60
CA PRO A 57 10.89 -0.82 17.77
C PRO A 57 9.48 -1.22 18.21
N MET A 58 8.46 -0.49 17.75
CA MET A 58 7.05 -0.77 18.04
C MET A 58 6.40 -1.64 16.96
N THR A 59 7.08 -1.89 15.84
CA THR A 59 6.52 -2.67 14.73
C THR A 59 6.57 -4.17 15.00
N VAL A 60 5.53 -4.89 14.58
CA VAL A 60 5.41 -6.37 14.67
C VAL A 60 5.01 -6.91 13.30
N GLY A 61 5.70 -7.96 12.87
CA GLY A 61 5.38 -8.66 11.61
C GLY A 61 4.17 -9.57 11.81
N LEU A 62 3.03 -9.19 11.23
CA LEU A 62 1.81 -10.00 11.18
C LEU A 62 1.19 -9.88 9.80
N PRO A 63 0.82 -10.99 9.13
CA PRO A 63 0.00 -10.95 7.92
C PRO A 63 -1.31 -10.18 8.17
N HIS A 64 -1.84 -9.54 7.13
CA HIS A 64 -3.04 -8.71 7.27
C HIS A 64 -4.25 -9.40 7.92
N PRO A 65 -4.59 -10.69 7.62
CA PRO A 65 -5.71 -11.36 8.28
C PRO A 65 -5.55 -11.48 9.80
N GLU A 66 -4.34 -11.84 10.27
CA GLU A 66 -4.02 -11.98 11.68
C GLU A 66 -3.97 -10.62 12.37
N ALA A 67 -3.37 -9.62 11.72
CA ALA A 67 -3.30 -8.25 12.21
C ALA A 67 -4.71 -7.65 12.37
N PHE A 68 -5.57 -7.83 11.37
CA PHE A 68 -6.99 -7.44 11.42
C PHE A 68 -7.70 -8.07 12.63
N THR A 69 -7.58 -9.39 12.78
CA THR A 69 -8.22 -10.11 13.90
C THR A 69 -7.71 -9.60 15.25
N ALA A 70 -6.40 -9.38 15.39
CA ALA A 70 -5.78 -8.89 16.60
C ALA A 70 -6.28 -7.47 16.96
N LEU A 71 -6.31 -6.55 15.98
CA LEU A 71 -6.79 -5.19 16.16
C LEU A 71 -8.26 -5.14 16.54
N MET A 72 -9.11 -5.89 15.79
CA MET A 72 -10.56 -5.94 16.04
C MET A 72 -10.91 -6.51 17.40
N SER A 73 -10.13 -7.47 17.90
CA SER A 73 -10.36 -8.07 19.21
C SER A 73 -10.22 -7.07 20.37
N GLY A 74 -9.32 -6.09 20.23
CA GLY A 74 -8.98 -5.12 21.26
C GLY A 74 -8.33 -5.72 22.52
N LYS A 75 -7.99 -7.02 22.50
CA LYS A 75 -7.49 -7.78 23.66
C LYS A 75 -6.01 -8.14 23.57
N THR A 76 -5.33 -7.65 22.55
CA THR A 76 -3.91 -7.91 22.30
C THR A 76 -3.08 -6.65 22.53
N GLU A 77 -1.75 -6.78 22.46
CA GLU A 77 -0.82 -5.64 22.45
C GLU A 77 -0.87 -4.84 21.14
N ILE A 78 -1.53 -5.37 20.08
CA ILE A 78 -1.67 -4.68 18.81
C ILE A 78 -2.60 -3.49 18.99
N ALA A 79 -2.02 -2.31 19.00
CA ALA A 79 -2.70 -1.03 19.12
C ALA A 79 -3.07 -0.43 17.76
N ALA A 80 -2.33 -0.78 16.72
CA ALA A 80 -2.55 -0.26 15.37
C ALA A 80 -2.16 -1.28 14.30
N HIS A 81 -2.76 -1.13 13.11
CA HIS A 81 -2.44 -1.90 11.93
C HIS A 81 -2.24 -0.96 10.73
N PHE A 82 -1.11 -1.11 10.04
CA PHE A 82 -0.89 -0.39 8.80
C PHE A 82 -1.35 -1.27 7.64
N ALA A 83 -2.57 -1.04 7.21
CA ALA A 83 -3.34 -1.92 6.34
C ALA A 83 -3.67 -1.30 5.00
N SER A 84 -3.84 -2.18 4.00
CA SER A 84 -4.46 -1.87 2.71
C SER A 84 -5.91 -2.43 2.67
N PRO A 85 -6.75 -1.96 1.74
CA PRO A 85 -8.03 -2.61 1.48
C PRO A 85 -7.84 -4.11 1.11
N PRO A 86 -8.77 -4.99 1.48
CA PRO A 86 -10.05 -4.67 2.15
C PRO A 86 -9.93 -4.48 3.67
N TYR A 87 -8.79 -4.80 4.27
CA TYR A 87 -8.64 -4.78 5.73
C TYR A 87 -8.75 -3.37 6.31
N SER A 88 -8.05 -2.38 5.73
CA SER A 88 -8.12 -0.99 6.20
C SER A 88 -9.54 -0.43 6.19
N SER A 89 -10.31 -0.71 5.14
CA SER A 89 -11.69 -0.24 5.01
C SER A 89 -12.61 -0.95 6.01
N ARG A 90 -12.48 -2.27 6.15
CA ARG A 90 -13.27 -3.06 7.11
C ARG A 90 -12.99 -2.70 8.58
N GLU A 91 -11.75 -2.35 8.90
CA GLU A 91 -11.41 -1.85 10.25
C GLU A 91 -12.18 -0.58 10.58
N LEU A 92 -12.29 0.34 9.60
CA LEU A 92 -12.97 1.62 9.79
C LEU A 92 -14.51 1.52 9.82
N GLU A 93 -15.09 0.35 9.53
CA GLU A 93 -16.51 0.06 9.77
C GLU A 93 -16.82 -0.10 11.29
N ASP A 94 -15.82 -0.44 12.11
CA ASP A 94 -15.97 -0.53 13.56
C ASP A 94 -15.78 0.86 14.19
N PRO A 95 -16.80 1.40 14.91
CA PRO A 95 -16.73 2.74 15.51
C PRO A 95 -15.64 2.89 16.59
N ARG A 96 -15.07 1.79 17.06
CA ARG A 96 -13.96 1.80 18.02
C ARG A 96 -12.62 2.08 17.34
N ILE A 97 -12.56 1.96 16.01
CA ILE A 97 -11.33 2.11 15.24
C ILE A 97 -11.38 3.42 14.45
N HIS A 98 -10.26 4.10 14.38
CA HIS A 98 -10.14 5.28 13.55
C HIS A 98 -8.78 5.32 12.85
N ARG A 99 -8.73 6.07 11.74
CA ARG A 99 -7.49 6.33 10.99
C ARG A 99 -6.64 7.34 11.74
N VAL A 100 -5.37 6.99 11.94
CA VAL A 100 -4.33 7.90 12.46
C VAL A 100 -3.74 8.73 11.34
N ILE A 101 -3.37 8.08 10.22
CA ILE A 101 -2.72 8.72 9.08
C ILE A 101 -2.88 7.86 7.81
N ALA A 102 -2.91 8.50 6.65
CA ALA A 102 -2.95 7.83 5.35
C ALA A 102 -1.59 7.91 4.65
N ALA A 103 -1.26 6.89 3.86
CA ALA A 103 -0.04 6.87 3.04
C ALA A 103 0.01 8.01 2.03
N SER A 104 -1.15 8.44 1.51
CA SER A 104 -1.29 9.55 0.58
C SER A 104 -0.72 10.86 1.10
N GLU A 105 -0.56 11.02 2.42
CA GLU A 105 0.05 12.22 3.01
C GLU A 105 1.55 12.40 2.67
N VAL A 106 2.25 11.33 2.31
CA VAL A 106 3.66 11.40 1.86
C VAL A 106 3.83 10.98 0.40
N LEU A 107 2.97 10.11 -0.11
CA LEU A 107 3.11 9.51 -1.42
C LEU A 107 2.18 10.11 -2.47
N GLY A 108 1.15 10.89 -2.04
CA GLY A 108 0.07 11.27 -2.95
C GLY A 108 -0.52 10.01 -3.61
N ASN A 109 -0.58 10.01 -4.94
CA ASN A 109 -1.10 8.88 -5.73
C ASN A 109 0.01 7.95 -6.24
N ALA A 110 0.97 7.59 -5.40
CA ALA A 110 2.07 6.71 -5.82
C ALA A 110 1.60 5.29 -6.13
N THR A 111 2.28 4.64 -7.05
CA THR A 111 2.10 3.22 -7.36
C THR A 111 2.47 2.38 -6.15
N LEU A 112 1.58 1.49 -5.72
CA LEU A 112 1.80 0.59 -4.60
C LEU A 112 2.17 -0.83 -5.04
N ASP A 113 1.54 -1.32 -6.11
CA ASP A 113 1.75 -2.67 -6.59
C ASP A 113 2.38 -2.66 -7.98
N VAL A 114 3.29 -3.60 -8.21
CA VAL A 114 3.94 -3.82 -9.49
C VAL A 114 3.99 -5.31 -9.80
N THR A 115 3.82 -5.65 -11.07
CA THR A 115 4.14 -6.97 -11.58
C THR A 115 5.56 -6.98 -12.12
N PHE A 116 6.33 -7.98 -11.75
CA PHE A 116 7.72 -8.10 -12.22
C PHE A 116 8.00 -9.48 -12.81
N ALA A 117 8.97 -9.53 -13.72
CA ALA A 117 9.46 -10.76 -14.32
C ALA A 117 10.99 -10.69 -14.53
N PRO A 118 11.67 -11.85 -14.61
CA PRO A 118 13.10 -11.85 -14.99
C PRO A 118 13.34 -11.15 -16.32
N ARG A 119 14.38 -10.32 -16.39
CA ARG A 119 14.71 -9.59 -17.63
C ARG A 119 14.87 -10.50 -18.83
N GLN A 120 15.46 -11.68 -18.66
CA GLN A 120 15.60 -12.67 -19.73
C GLN A 120 14.23 -13.15 -20.25
N PHE A 121 13.24 -13.36 -19.35
CA PHE A 121 11.89 -13.73 -19.76
C PHE A 121 11.23 -12.62 -20.59
N VAL A 122 11.32 -11.39 -20.11
CA VAL A 122 10.77 -10.20 -20.81
C VAL A 122 11.37 -10.10 -22.22
N ASN A 123 12.70 -10.14 -22.34
CA ASN A 123 13.40 -10.00 -23.62
C ASN A 123 13.08 -11.13 -24.60
N ASN A 124 12.91 -12.36 -24.10
CA ASN A 124 12.64 -13.53 -24.96
C ASN A 124 11.15 -13.66 -25.34
N ASN A 125 10.26 -12.92 -24.69
CA ASN A 125 8.80 -13.08 -24.87
C ASN A 125 8.07 -11.74 -25.09
N PRO A 126 8.50 -10.90 -26.06
CA PRO A 126 7.91 -9.55 -26.25
C PRO A 126 6.42 -9.59 -26.57
N LYS A 127 5.94 -10.61 -27.31
CA LYS A 127 4.51 -10.77 -27.61
C LYS A 127 3.68 -11.10 -26.37
N ILE A 128 4.23 -11.90 -25.45
CA ILE A 128 3.57 -12.22 -24.17
C ILE A 128 3.49 -10.95 -23.32
N MET A 129 4.57 -10.17 -23.25
CA MET A 129 4.59 -8.92 -22.49
C MET A 129 3.59 -7.89 -23.02
N ALA A 130 3.51 -7.74 -24.34
CA ALA A 130 2.53 -6.86 -24.98
C ALA A 130 1.08 -7.32 -24.70
N ALA A 131 0.82 -8.61 -24.80
CA ALA A 131 -0.51 -9.18 -24.49
C ALA A 131 -0.88 -9.01 -23.01
N PHE A 132 0.09 -9.21 -22.11
CA PHE A 132 -0.12 -9.01 -20.67
C PHE A 132 -0.47 -7.55 -20.35
N LEU A 133 0.31 -6.59 -20.90
CA LEU A 133 0.06 -5.17 -20.69
C LEU A 133 -1.31 -4.75 -21.24
N ALA A 134 -1.69 -5.24 -22.43
CA ALA A 134 -3.00 -4.97 -23.02
C ALA A 134 -4.14 -5.54 -22.14
N ALA A 135 -3.99 -6.75 -21.62
CA ALA A 135 -4.96 -7.36 -20.72
C ALA A 135 -5.08 -6.60 -19.39
N GLN A 136 -3.96 -6.12 -18.85
CA GLN A 136 -3.96 -5.29 -17.63
C GLN A 136 -4.67 -3.94 -17.88
N ASP A 137 -4.44 -3.29 -19.01
CA ASP A 137 -5.12 -2.06 -19.39
C ASP A 137 -6.64 -2.29 -19.58
N GLU A 138 -7.02 -3.42 -20.18
CA GLU A 138 -8.44 -3.80 -20.33
C GLU A 138 -9.11 -4.03 -18.97
N ALA A 139 -8.46 -4.76 -18.08
CA ALA A 139 -8.96 -5.03 -16.72
C ALA A 139 -9.11 -3.72 -15.93
N ASN A 140 -8.12 -2.84 -15.97
CA ASN A 140 -8.18 -1.53 -15.28
C ASN A 140 -9.35 -0.67 -15.83
N LYS A 141 -9.52 -0.63 -17.16
CA LYS A 141 -10.66 0.08 -17.78
C LYS A 141 -12.01 -0.49 -17.31
N MET A 142 -12.12 -1.81 -17.24
CA MET A 142 -13.35 -2.48 -16.78
C MET A 142 -13.63 -2.15 -15.32
N ILE A 143 -12.64 -2.16 -14.43
CA ILE A 143 -12.80 -1.80 -13.01
C ILE A 143 -13.34 -0.38 -12.87
N VAL A 144 -12.80 0.56 -13.65
CA VAL A 144 -13.21 1.97 -13.59
C VAL A 144 -14.60 2.18 -14.20
N SER A 145 -14.90 1.53 -15.32
CA SER A 145 -16.17 1.73 -16.04
C SER A 145 -17.35 0.96 -15.45
N ASP A 146 -17.10 -0.19 -14.82
CA ASP A 146 -18.13 -1.07 -14.22
C ASP A 146 -17.64 -1.64 -12.87
N PRO A 147 -17.58 -0.81 -11.82
CA PRO A 147 -17.10 -1.25 -10.51
C PRO A 147 -18.01 -2.29 -9.86
N VAL A 148 -19.29 -2.38 -10.24
CA VAL A 148 -20.21 -3.40 -9.72
C VAL A 148 -19.82 -4.78 -10.26
N LYS A 149 -19.58 -4.88 -11.57
CA LYS A 149 -19.08 -6.12 -12.19
C LYS A 149 -17.71 -6.50 -11.62
N ALA A 150 -16.82 -5.52 -11.42
CA ALA A 150 -15.51 -5.74 -10.84
C ALA A 150 -15.61 -6.31 -9.41
N ALA A 151 -16.50 -5.77 -8.57
CA ALA A 151 -16.74 -6.25 -7.21
C ALA A 151 -17.24 -7.70 -7.20
N GLY A 152 -18.20 -8.04 -8.03
CA GLY A 152 -18.72 -9.42 -8.15
C GLY A 152 -17.64 -10.40 -8.64
N ILE A 153 -16.74 -9.98 -9.53
CA ILE A 153 -15.58 -10.79 -9.96
C ILE A 153 -14.63 -10.98 -8.77
N PHE A 154 -14.28 -9.89 -8.08
CA PHE A 154 -13.36 -9.92 -6.94
C PHE A 154 -13.85 -10.87 -5.86
N ASN A 155 -15.10 -10.75 -5.39
CA ASN A 155 -15.65 -11.60 -4.33
C ASN A 155 -15.74 -13.07 -4.72
N ARG A 156 -15.88 -13.37 -6.02
CA ARG A 156 -15.88 -14.76 -6.51
C ARG A 156 -14.50 -15.39 -6.52
N VAL A 157 -13.44 -14.63 -6.87
CA VAL A 157 -12.07 -15.15 -6.99
C VAL A 157 -11.27 -15.01 -5.71
N SER A 158 -11.58 -14.03 -4.87
CA SER A 158 -10.85 -13.71 -3.62
C SER A 158 -11.84 -13.35 -2.50
N PRO A 159 -12.58 -14.34 -1.96
CA PRO A 159 -13.59 -14.07 -0.94
C PRO A 159 -12.95 -13.54 0.34
N THR A 160 -13.20 -12.27 0.65
CA THR A 160 -12.70 -11.59 1.86
C THR A 160 -13.77 -11.45 2.95
N GLY A 161 -15.00 -11.88 2.66
CA GLY A 161 -16.18 -11.66 3.50
C GLY A 161 -16.78 -10.24 3.36
N SER A 162 -16.31 -9.46 2.39
CA SER A 162 -16.92 -8.16 2.06
C SER A 162 -18.13 -8.34 1.13
N THR A 163 -19.13 -7.46 1.23
CA THR A 163 -20.23 -7.42 0.25
C THR A 163 -19.78 -6.75 -1.04
N ASP A 164 -20.53 -6.94 -2.14
CA ASP A 164 -20.23 -6.27 -3.41
C ASP A 164 -20.29 -4.75 -3.27
N GLU A 165 -21.24 -4.22 -2.47
CA GLU A 165 -21.36 -2.79 -2.18
C GLU A 165 -20.13 -2.24 -1.45
N ALA A 166 -19.62 -2.99 -0.46
CA ALA A 166 -18.39 -2.62 0.26
C ALA A 166 -17.18 -2.59 -0.67
N VAL A 167 -17.04 -3.59 -1.55
CA VAL A 167 -15.97 -3.61 -2.56
C VAL A 167 -16.11 -2.44 -3.53
N VAL A 168 -17.32 -2.14 -4.03
CA VAL A 168 -17.57 -0.96 -4.88
C VAL A 168 -17.15 0.33 -4.19
N ALA A 169 -17.44 0.47 -2.90
CA ALA A 169 -17.02 1.64 -2.12
C ALA A 169 -15.48 1.76 -2.06
N MET A 170 -14.77 0.65 -1.81
CA MET A 170 -13.30 0.60 -1.81
C MET A 170 -12.70 0.96 -3.19
N LEU A 171 -13.29 0.45 -4.28
CA LEU A 171 -12.84 0.76 -5.65
C LEU A 171 -12.99 2.25 -6.00
N LYS A 172 -13.92 2.95 -5.34
CA LYS A 172 -14.21 4.38 -5.54
C LYS A 172 -13.54 5.31 -4.53
N GLU A 173 -12.76 4.78 -3.60
CA GLU A 173 -12.03 5.64 -2.65
C GLU A 173 -11.10 6.62 -3.40
N PRO A 174 -11.03 7.90 -2.97
CA PRO A 174 -10.25 8.94 -3.67
C PRO A 174 -8.78 8.59 -3.87
N ASP A 175 -8.21 7.82 -2.94
CA ASP A 175 -6.80 7.39 -2.96
C ASP A 175 -6.59 6.10 -3.78
N THR A 176 -7.66 5.56 -4.38
CA THR A 176 -7.60 4.32 -5.18
C THR A 176 -7.62 4.64 -6.67
N ARG A 177 -6.65 4.10 -7.42
CA ARG A 177 -6.55 4.23 -8.88
C ARG A 177 -6.13 2.93 -9.51
N PHE A 178 -6.70 2.67 -10.69
CA PHE A 178 -6.43 1.50 -11.52
C PHE A 178 -5.94 1.97 -12.88
N ASP A 179 -4.65 2.04 -13.06
CA ASP A 179 -3.99 2.30 -14.33
C ASP A 179 -2.61 1.62 -14.36
N THR A 180 -1.97 1.59 -15.52
CA THR A 180 -0.63 1.02 -15.71
C THR A 180 0.45 2.09 -15.83
N THR A 181 0.13 3.34 -15.49
CA THR A 181 1.11 4.43 -15.44
C THR A 181 1.87 4.38 -14.12
N PRO A 182 3.20 4.31 -14.13
CA PRO A 182 3.99 4.37 -12.90
C PRO A 182 3.95 5.78 -12.28
N HIS A 183 3.55 5.90 -11.02
CA HIS A 183 3.47 7.19 -10.32
C HIS A 183 4.27 7.18 -9.03
N GLY A 184 4.96 8.27 -8.71
CA GLY A 184 5.61 8.52 -7.43
C GLY A 184 6.72 7.53 -7.04
N LEU A 185 7.29 6.80 -8.01
CA LEU A 185 8.31 5.76 -7.73
C LEU A 185 9.59 6.36 -7.18
N MET A 186 9.91 7.58 -7.63
CA MET A 186 11.13 8.25 -7.19
C MET A 186 11.06 8.72 -5.74
N GLU A 187 9.87 8.91 -5.17
CA GLU A 187 9.70 9.19 -3.74
C GLU A 187 10.23 8.03 -2.89
N TYR A 188 9.84 6.79 -3.24
CA TYR A 188 10.38 5.59 -2.58
C TYR A 188 11.89 5.46 -2.79
N ALA A 189 12.35 5.58 -4.04
CA ALA A 189 13.75 5.39 -4.38
C ALA A 189 14.66 6.42 -3.69
N ASN A 190 14.22 7.67 -3.62
CA ASN A 190 14.95 8.74 -2.94
C ASN A 190 15.01 8.48 -1.43
N PHE A 191 13.88 8.17 -0.79
CA PHE A 191 13.86 7.84 0.63
C PHE A 191 14.71 6.62 0.95
N MET A 192 14.49 5.49 0.27
CA MET A 192 15.21 4.24 0.51
C MET A 192 16.72 4.38 0.24
N GLY A 193 17.12 5.18 -0.74
CA GLY A 193 18.52 5.52 -0.98
C GLY A 193 19.11 6.38 0.14
N ALA A 194 18.38 7.36 0.64
CA ALA A 194 18.83 8.26 1.70
C ALA A 194 19.00 7.56 3.06
N VAL A 195 18.17 6.55 3.35
CA VAL A 195 18.27 5.74 4.59
C VAL A 195 19.11 4.48 4.42
N GLY A 196 19.67 4.24 3.23
CA GLY A 196 20.60 3.11 2.97
C GLY A 196 19.91 1.75 2.78
N THR A 197 18.59 1.72 2.60
CA THR A 197 17.83 0.48 2.34
C THR A 197 18.18 -0.10 0.96
N ILE A 198 18.40 0.77 -0.04
CA ILE A 198 18.88 0.39 -1.36
C ILE A 198 20.26 1.00 -1.62
N ARG A 199 21.15 0.21 -2.24
CA ARG A 199 22.50 0.65 -2.60
C ARG A 199 22.54 1.36 -3.95
N ASN A 200 21.79 0.84 -4.91
CA ASN A 200 21.74 1.33 -6.28
C ASN A 200 20.40 2.03 -6.50
N LYS A 201 20.40 3.35 -6.28
CA LYS A 201 19.21 4.16 -6.51
C LYS A 201 19.03 4.39 -8.03
N PRO A 202 17.84 4.19 -8.61
CA PRO A 202 17.57 4.54 -10.00
C PRO A 202 17.72 6.06 -10.20
N ALA A 203 18.15 6.48 -11.37
CA ALA A 203 18.25 7.90 -11.72
C ALA A 203 16.88 8.48 -12.08
N LYS A 204 16.02 7.66 -12.71
CA LYS A 204 14.65 8.01 -13.13
C LYS A 204 13.76 6.79 -13.03
N TRP A 205 12.44 7.00 -13.00
CA TRP A 205 11.48 5.91 -12.85
C TRP A 205 11.53 4.90 -14.02
N GLN A 206 11.89 5.35 -15.24
CA GLN A 206 12.05 4.47 -16.41
C GLN A 206 13.12 3.38 -16.21
N ASP A 207 14.11 3.61 -15.37
CA ASP A 207 15.14 2.60 -15.08
C ASP A 207 14.57 1.34 -14.39
N LEU A 208 13.37 1.44 -13.82
CA LEU A 208 12.67 0.38 -13.11
C LEU A 208 11.67 -0.38 -13.99
N PHE A 209 11.29 0.18 -15.13
CA PHE A 209 10.20 -0.34 -15.95
C PHE A 209 10.63 -0.73 -17.36
N MET A 210 9.83 -1.59 -17.98
CA MET A 210 10.00 -1.99 -19.38
C MET A 210 9.78 -0.80 -20.33
N PRO A 211 10.47 -0.77 -21.49
CA PRO A 211 10.41 0.36 -22.42
C PRO A 211 9.01 0.73 -22.92
N GLU A 212 8.09 -0.24 -23.00
CA GLU A 212 6.71 -0.05 -23.43
C GLU A 212 5.90 0.91 -22.52
N LEU A 213 6.38 1.13 -21.29
CA LEU A 213 5.78 2.07 -20.36
C LEU A 213 6.42 3.46 -20.37
N HIS A 214 7.57 3.63 -21.02
CA HIS A 214 8.36 4.87 -20.93
C HIS A 214 7.66 6.11 -21.53
N GLU A 215 6.76 5.91 -22.49
CA GLU A 215 5.95 6.98 -23.10
C GLU A 215 4.76 7.42 -22.25
N ARG A 216 4.48 6.71 -21.14
CA ARG A 216 3.40 7.08 -20.22
C ARG A 216 3.86 8.27 -19.35
N PRO A 217 2.92 9.13 -18.88
CA PRO A 217 3.26 10.29 -18.04
C PRO A 217 3.56 9.87 -16.59
N GLY A 218 4.54 9.00 -16.41
CA GLY A 218 4.97 8.48 -15.12
C GLY A 218 5.85 9.44 -14.32
N SER A 219 6.10 9.15 -13.01
CA SER A 219 6.93 9.96 -12.12
C SER A 219 7.69 9.16 -11.04
#